data_fe2e49a95fe7800ffe75eccb9239a127
#
_entry.id   fe2e49a95fe7800ffe75eccb9239a127
#
_cell.length_a   1.000
_cell.length_b   1.000
_cell.length_c   1.000
_cell.angle_alpha   90.00
_cell.angle_beta   90.00
_cell.angle_gamma   90.00
#
_symmetry.space_group_name_H-M   'P 1'
#
loop_
_entity.id
_entity.type
_entity.pdbx_description
1 polymer ?
#
loop_
_entity_poly.entity_id
_entity_poly.type
_entity_poly.pdbx_seq_one_letter_code
_entity_poly.pdbx_strand_id
1 'polypeptide(L)'
;MEWKEVRLGDVCTRVCSGGTPKSTNLSYYGGEIPWLNTKEIDFNRIYSTEKTITDSGLNNSSAKWIAPNTVTVAMYGATAGKSCIVKVPMTTNQACCNLTINDEVADYEFVYYTLKNDYTTLASLANGGAQQNLNAQIIKDYVLKMPSLADQRRIASILSSL
;
A
#
# COMPACT_ATOMS: atom_id res chain seq x y z
N MET A 1 -12.13 -16.98 -20.48
CA MET A 1 -11.53 -16.47 -19.22
C MET A 1 -12.63 -16.06 -18.28
N GLU A 2 -12.71 -16.70 -17.15
CA GLU A 2 -13.73 -16.37 -16.15
C GLU A 2 -13.10 -15.52 -15.03
N TRP A 3 -13.71 -14.37 -14.75
CA TRP A 3 -13.27 -13.49 -13.70
C TRP A 3 -14.17 -13.65 -12.48
N LYS A 4 -13.56 -13.82 -11.32
CA LYS A 4 -14.27 -14.01 -10.06
C LYS A 4 -14.13 -12.76 -9.19
N GLU A 5 -15.19 -12.49 -8.42
CA GLU A 5 -15.15 -11.45 -7.40
C GLU A 5 -14.42 -11.95 -6.17
N VAL A 6 -13.47 -11.19 -5.68
CA VAL A 6 -12.73 -11.50 -4.46
C VAL A 6 -12.58 -10.23 -3.62
N ARG A 7 -12.57 -10.38 -2.29
CA ARG A 7 -12.25 -9.28 -1.40
C ARG A 7 -10.72 -9.09 -1.38
N LEU A 8 -10.28 -7.85 -1.39
CA LEU A 8 -8.84 -7.54 -1.42
C LEU A 8 -8.11 -8.18 -0.23
N GLY A 9 -8.69 -8.14 0.97
CA GLY A 9 -8.09 -8.76 2.15
C GLY A 9 -7.88 -10.25 2.03
N ASP A 10 -8.71 -10.94 1.24
CA ASP A 10 -8.64 -12.40 1.08
C ASP A 10 -7.48 -12.85 0.18
N VAL A 11 -6.86 -11.94 -0.56
CA VAL A 11 -5.68 -12.24 -1.37
C VAL A 11 -4.39 -11.77 -0.73
N CYS A 12 -4.43 -11.33 0.51
CA CYS A 12 -3.28 -10.86 1.27
C CYS A 12 -2.89 -11.87 2.35
N THR A 13 -1.59 -12.03 2.58
CA THR A 13 -1.07 -12.77 3.74
C THR A 13 -0.92 -11.86 4.95
N ARG A 14 -0.81 -10.55 4.74
CA ARG A 14 -0.68 -9.55 5.79
C ARG A 14 -1.29 -8.24 5.33
N VAL A 15 -2.04 -7.60 6.22
CA VAL A 15 -2.51 -6.22 6.04
C VAL A 15 -2.17 -5.46 7.31
N CYS A 16 -1.37 -4.41 7.20
CA CYS A 16 -1.00 -3.61 8.36
C CYS A 16 -0.83 -2.14 7.97
N SER A 17 -1.02 -1.27 8.94
CA SER A 17 -0.62 0.13 8.82
C SER A 17 0.77 0.31 9.45
N GLY A 18 1.44 1.39 9.12
CA GLY A 18 2.69 1.77 9.74
C GLY A 18 2.53 2.56 11.02
N GLY A 19 3.53 3.35 11.34
CA GLY A 19 3.54 4.20 12.52
C GLY A 19 4.44 5.39 12.33
N THR A 20 4.29 6.38 13.22
CA THR A 20 5.07 7.61 13.22
C THR A 20 5.81 7.72 14.54
N PRO A 21 7.15 7.67 14.52
CA PRO A 21 7.92 7.97 15.72
C PRO A 21 7.61 9.40 16.20
N LYS A 22 7.69 9.61 17.52
CA LYS A 22 7.38 10.91 18.10
C LYS A 22 8.15 12.02 17.40
N SER A 23 7.43 12.95 16.78
CA SER A 23 8.01 13.96 15.88
C SER A 23 8.95 14.94 16.59
N THR A 24 8.77 15.12 17.89
CA THR A 24 9.62 16.02 18.69
C THR A 24 10.95 15.38 19.11
N ASN A 25 11.11 14.06 18.94
CA ASN A 25 12.36 13.39 19.26
C ASN A 25 13.21 13.26 17.99
N LEU A 26 14.16 14.19 17.83
CA LEU A 26 15.01 14.23 16.63
C LEU A 26 15.91 13.01 16.49
N SER A 27 16.20 12.28 17.58
CA SER A 27 17.01 11.07 17.53
C SER A 27 16.30 9.89 16.85
N TYR A 28 15.01 10.02 16.58
CA TYR A 28 14.23 9.00 15.89
C TYR A 28 14.29 9.13 14.38
N TYR A 29 14.82 10.23 13.85
CA TYR A 29 14.79 10.56 12.42
C TYR A 29 16.20 10.72 11.84
N GLY A 30 16.27 10.62 10.51
CA GLY A 30 17.53 10.88 9.80
C GLY A 30 18.48 9.69 9.77
N GLY A 31 18.00 8.49 10.10
CA GLY A 31 18.81 7.27 10.07
C GLY A 31 18.82 6.61 8.69
N GLU A 32 18.99 5.28 8.69
CA GLU A 32 19.15 4.50 7.46
C GLU A 32 17.89 3.74 7.06
N ILE A 33 16.82 3.78 7.88
CA ILE A 33 15.59 3.05 7.61
C ILE A 33 14.67 3.92 6.78
N PRO A 34 14.33 3.52 5.54
CA PRO A 34 13.36 4.27 4.74
C PRO A 34 12.01 4.30 5.42
N TRP A 35 11.36 5.46 5.38
CA TRP A 35 10.07 5.67 6.03
C TRP A 35 9.15 6.45 5.08
N LEU A 36 8.18 5.73 4.51
CA LEU A 36 7.30 6.23 3.48
C LEU A 36 6.14 7.01 4.08
N ASN A 37 5.85 8.16 3.49
CA ASN A 37 4.67 8.97 3.81
C ASN A 37 3.72 9.00 2.62
N THR A 38 2.44 9.21 2.87
CA THR A 38 1.39 9.12 1.85
C THR A 38 1.54 10.13 0.72
N LYS A 39 2.17 11.27 0.96
CA LYS A 39 2.38 12.28 -0.10
C LYS A 39 3.27 11.77 -1.25
N GLU A 40 4.07 10.73 -0.99
CA GLU A 40 4.95 10.12 -1.99
C GLU A 40 4.22 9.07 -2.84
N ILE A 41 3.00 8.68 -2.47
CA ILE A 41 2.23 7.63 -3.15
C ILE A 41 1.45 8.25 -4.30
N ASP A 42 1.78 7.85 -5.53
CA ASP A 42 1.18 8.42 -6.73
C ASP A 42 1.22 7.43 -7.91
N PHE A 43 0.74 6.20 -7.68
CA PHE A 43 0.74 5.14 -8.69
C PHE A 43 2.14 4.90 -9.25
N ASN A 44 3.09 4.72 -8.38
CA ASN A 44 4.51 4.63 -8.67
C ASN A 44 5.14 3.44 -7.95
N ARG A 45 6.40 3.17 -8.30
CA ARG A 45 7.24 2.20 -7.61
C ARG A 45 8.23 2.96 -6.75
N ILE A 46 8.30 2.60 -5.47
CA ILE A 46 9.09 3.30 -4.47
C ILE A 46 10.35 2.52 -4.17
N TYR A 47 11.50 3.09 -4.50
CA TYR A 47 12.82 2.52 -4.25
C TYR A 47 13.55 3.23 -3.12
N SER A 48 13.14 4.44 -2.78
CA SER A 48 13.70 5.24 -1.69
C SER A 48 12.64 6.18 -1.16
N THR A 49 12.87 6.73 0.01
CA THR A 49 11.92 7.65 0.64
C THR A 49 12.58 8.98 0.94
N GLU A 50 11.77 10.02 0.98
CA GLU A 50 12.23 11.37 1.31
C GLU A 50 12.74 11.45 2.75
N LYS A 51 12.06 10.75 3.67
CA LYS A 51 12.41 10.74 5.08
C LYS A 51 12.87 9.35 5.51
N THR A 52 13.70 9.33 6.53
CA THR A 52 14.21 8.09 7.14
C THR A 52 14.05 8.16 8.65
N ILE A 53 14.06 7.00 9.29
CA ILE A 53 14.05 6.88 10.74
C ILE A 53 15.25 6.07 11.20
N THR A 54 15.53 6.14 12.50
CA THR A 54 16.60 5.38 13.13
C THR A 54 16.07 4.08 13.72
N ASP A 55 16.97 3.19 14.13
CA ASP A 55 16.59 1.98 14.90
C ASP A 55 15.83 2.38 16.16
N SER A 56 16.24 3.45 16.83
CA SER A 56 15.55 3.96 18.01
C SER A 56 14.12 4.41 17.66
N GLY A 57 13.96 5.10 16.53
CA GLY A 57 12.63 5.49 16.05
C GLY A 57 11.75 4.30 15.73
N LEU A 58 12.31 3.28 15.09
CA LEU A 58 11.58 2.05 14.82
C LEU A 58 11.15 1.35 16.12
N ASN A 59 12.07 1.19 17.06
CA ASN A 59 11.84 0.45 18.30
C ASN A 59 10.90 1.17 19.27
N ASN A 60 10.74 2.48 19.13
CA ASN A 60 9.92 3.30 20.02
C ASN A 60 8.65 3.84 19.32
N SER A 61 8.17 3.15 18.31
CA SER A 61 6.96 3.53 17.59
C SER A 61 6.22 2.30 17.11
N SER A 62 5.08 2.51 16.45
CA SER A 62 4.32 1.46 15.80
C SER A 62 4.79 1.19 14.37
N ALA A 63 5.86 1.83 13.92
CA ALA A 63 6.43 1.58 12.60
C ALA A 63 6.86 0.12 12.49
N LYS A 64 6.66 -0.45 11.31
CA LYS A 64 6.91 -1.87 11.03
C LYS A 64 7.61 -2.01 9.69
N TRP A 65 8.49 -2.97 9.59
CA TRP A 65 9.07 -3.35 8.31
C TRP A 65 8.01 -3.96 7.39
N ILE A 66 8.05 -3.57 6.14
CA ILE A 66 7.29 -4.21 5.06
C ILE A 66 8.26 -4.71 4.00
N ALA A 67 7.88 -5.81 3.37
CA ALA A 67 8.73 -6.49 2.38
C ALA A 67 8.64 -5.83 1.00
N PRO A 68 9.66 -6.03 0.14
CA PRO A 68 9.54 -5.66 -1.27
C PRO A 68 8.30 -6.29 -1.91
N ASN A 69 7.74 -5.58 -2.89
CA ASN A 69 6.52 -5.95 -3.62
C ASN A 69 5.22 -5.82 -2.81
N THR A 70 5.29 -5.21 -1.64
CA THR A 70 4.10 -4.80 -0.90
C THR A 70 3.37 -3.70 -1.70
N VAL A 71 2.06 -3.85 -1.83
CA VAL A 71 1.19 -2.83 -2.41
C VAL A 71 0.68 -1.96 -1.27
N THR A 72 0.97 -0.68 -1.31
CA THR A 72 0.60 0.25 -0.25
C THR A 72 -0.42 1.26 -0.75
N VAL A 73 -1.50 1.42 0.01
CA VAL A 73 -2.60 2.33 -0.32
C VAL A 73 -2.63 3.46 0.70
N ALA A 74 -2.67 4.69 0.21
CA ALA A 74 -2.83 5.85 1.07
C ALA A 74 -4.26 5.91 1.61
N MET A 75 -4.40 6.10 2.92
CA MET A 75 -5.71 6.15 3.59
C MET A 75 -6.18 7.57 3.88
N TYR A 76 -5.26 8.52 4.04
CA TYR A 76 -5.57 9.89 4.45
C TYR A 76 -4.97 10.91 3.50
N GLY A 77 -5.53 12.11 3.52
CA GLY A 77 -4.97 13.26 2.83
C GLY A 77 -5.27 13.29 1.34
N ALA A 78 -4.52 14.13 0.62
CA ALA A 78 -4.76 14.39 -0.79
C ALA A 78 -4.53 13.18 -1.70
N THR A 79 -3.75 12.18 -1.24
CA THR A 79 -3.46 10.97 -2.00
C THR A 79 -4.35 9.80 -1.62
N ALA A 80 -5.32 9.97 -0.73
CA ALA A 80 -6.19 8.87 -0.28
C ALA A 80 -6.79 8.11 -1.46
N GLY A 81 -6.63 6.79 -1.46
CA GLY A 81 -7.05 5.90 -2.54
C GLY A 81 -5.97 5.64 -3.59
N LYS A 82 -4.90 6.41 -3.62
CA LYS A 82 -3.76 6.12 -4.50
C LYS A 82 -2.92 5.01 -3.91
N SER A 83 -2.21 4.29 -4.78
CA SER A 83 -1.38 3.16 -4.39
C SER A 83 0.00 3.24 -5.00
N CYS A 84 0.92 2.48 -4.42
CA CYS A 84 2.26 2.30 -4.94
C CYS A 84 2.71 0.86 -4.71
N ILE A 85 3.82 0.48 -5.34
CA ILE A 85 4.51 -0.76 -5.04
C ILE A 85 5.82 -0.42 -4.37
N VAL A 86 6.03 -0.94 -3.17
CA VAL A 86 7.28 -0.80 -2.43
C VAL A 86 8.28 -1.79 -3.01
N LYS A 87 9.46 -1.31 -3.41
CA LYS A 87 10.44 -2.15 -4.11
C LYS A 87 11.67 -2.51 -3.29
N VAL A 88 11.81 -1.93 -2.11
CA VAL A 88 12.88 -2.27 -1.15
C VAL A 88 12.25 -2.44 0.23
N PRO A 89 12.89 -3.15 1.15
CA PRO A 89 12.40 -3.17 2.54
C PRO A 89 12.33 -1.75 3.08
N MET A 90 11.21 -1.40 3.69
CA MET A 90 11.05 -0.07 4.29
C MET A 90 9.99 -0.10 5.38
N THR A 91 9.79 1.03 6.03
CA THR A 91 8.71 1.29 6.96
C THR A 91 7.79 2.36 6.38
N THR A 92 6.61 2.52 6.95
CA THR A 92 5.64 3.52 6.51
C THR A 92 5.01 4.23 7.70
N ASN A 93 4.41 5.38 7.45
CA ASN A 93 3.62 6.03 8.49
C ASN A 93 2.25 5.35 8.67
N GLN A 94 1.48 5.77 9.65
CA GLN A 94 0.18 5.16 9.99
C GLN A 94 -0.91 5.41 8.94
N ALA A 95 -0.71 6.34 8.03
CA ALA A 95 -1.67 6.64 6.97
C ALA A 95 -1.52 5.70 5.76
N CYS A 96 -0.56 4.80 5.79
CA CYS A 96 -0.32 3.80 4.75
C CYS A 96 -0.93 2.47 5.14
N CYS A 97 -1.77 1.91 4.27
CA CYS A 97 -2.28 0.55 4.40
C CYS A 97 -1.41 -0.38 3.54
N ASN A 98 -0.66 -1.24 4.17
CA ASN A 98 0.35 -2.09 3.52
C ASN A 98 -0.23 -3.49 3.29
N LEU A 99 -0.30 -3.88 2.02
CA LEU A 99 -0.88 -5.15 1.58
C LEU A 99 0.22 -6.07 1.09
N THR A 100 0.49 -7.12 1.84
CA THR A 100 1.38 -8.19 1.38
C THR A 100 0.52 -9.20 0.61
N ILE A 101 0.69 -9.23 -0.70
CA ILE A 101 -0.15 -10.09 -1.56
C ILE A 101 0.34 -11.53 -1.46
N ASN A 102 -0.60 -12.45 -1.32
CA ASN A 102 -0.33 -13.88 -1.35
C ASN A 102 -0.08 -14.30 -2.80
N ASP A 103 1.17 -14.54 -3.16
CA ASP A 103 1.58 -14.85 -4.53
C ASP A 103 1.11 -16.22 -5.03
N GLU A 104 0.56 -17.03 -4.17
CA GLU A 104 -0.09 -18.30 -4.56
C GLU A 104 -1.49 -18.10 -5.16
N VAL A 105 -2.12 -16.95 -4.88
CA VAL A 105 -3.50 -16.69 -5.33
C VAL A 105 -3.64 -15.42 -6.16
N ALA A 106 -2.72 -14.48 -6.05
CA ALA A 106 -2.78 -13.22 -6.78
C ALA A 106 -1.40 -12.70 -7.14
N ASP A 107 -1.35 -11.90 -8.19
CA ASP A 107 -0.15 -11.21 -8.62
C ASP A 107 -0.18 -9.77 -8.12
N TYR A 108 0.87 -9.33 -7.41
CA TYR A 108 0.89 -7.99 -6.82
C TYR A 108 0.84 -6.87 -7.86
N GLU A 109 1.45 -7.07 -9.03
CA GLU A 109 1.37 -6.09 -10.11
C GLU A 109 -0.07 -5.98 -10.64
N PHE A 110 -0.76 -7.13 -10.80
CA PHE A 110 -2.15 -7.14 -11.22
C PHE A 110 -3.04 -6.40 -10.21
N VAL A 111 -2.85 -6.65 -8.93
CA VAL A 111 -3.59 -5.95 -7.85
C VAL A 111 -3.33 -4.44 -7.95
N TYR A 112 -2.08 -4.05 -8.11
CA TYR A 112 -1.70 -2.64 -8.26
C TYR A 112 -2.41 -1.99 -9.45
N TYR A 113 -2.39 -2.63 -10.63
CA TYR A 113 -3.06 -2.08 -11.81
C TYR A 113 -4.57 -2.01 -11.65
N THR A 114 -5.17 -2.99 -10.97
CA THR A 114 -6.60 -2.98 -10.68
C THR A 114 -6.95 -1.79 -9.77
N LEU A 115 -6.19 -1.58 -8.71
CA LEU A 115 -6.42 -0.46 -7.80
C LEU A 115 -6.21 0.88 -8.50
N LYS A 116 -5.24 0.97 -9.38
CA LYS A 116 -5.01 2.17 -10.20
C LYS A 116 -6.22 2.44 -11.10
N ASN A 117 -6.70 1.42 -11.78
CA ASN A 117 -7.90 1.53 -12.64
C ASN A 117 -9.13 1.92 -11.83
N ASP A 118 -9.26 1.40 -10.62
CA ASP A 118 -10.43 1.59 -9.76
C ASP A 118 -10.29 2.79 -8.82
N TYR A 119 -9.30 3.64 -9.02
CA TYR A 119 -9.00 4.74 -8.11
C TYR A 119 -10.21 5.57 -7.72
N THR A 120 -11.00 6.00 -8.71
CA THR A 120 -12.17 6.85 -8.45
C THR A 120 -13.21 6.14 -7.58
N THR A 121 -13.43 4.85 -7.83
CA THR A 121 -14.37 4.03 -7.06
C THR A 121 -13.87 3.86 -5.63
N LEU A 122 -12.59 3.48 -5.46
CA LEU A 122 -12.02 3.28 -4.12
C LEU A 122 -12.02 4.60 -3.33
N ALA A 123 -11.60 5.69 -3.95
CA ALA A 123 -11.56 7.00 -3.29
C ALA A 123 -12.97 7.46 -2.87
N SER A 124 -14.00 7.11 -3.62
CA SER A 124 -15.39 7.46 -3.29
C SER A 124 -15.89 6.79 -2.01
N LEU A 125 -15.23 5.73 -1.56
CA LEU A 125 -15.58 5.03 -0.32
C LEU A 125 -15.03 5.74 0.92
N ALA A 126 -14.20 6.75 0.75
CA ALA A 126 -13.70 7.54 1.86
C ALA A 126 -14.87 8.16 2.62
N ASN A 127 -14.92 7.92 3.93
CA ASN A 127 -16.00 8.41 4.75
C ASN A 127 -15.93 9.91 4.92
N GLY A 128 -17.09 10.51 4.65
CA GLY A 128 -17.30 11.93 4.53
C GLY A 128 -17.12 12.74 5.78
N GLY A 129 -17.91 13.75 5.89
CA GLY A 129 -17.72 14.80 6.85
C GLY A 129 -16.56 15.68 6.44
N ALA A 130 -15.92 16.33 7.41
CA ALA A 130 -14.85 17.28 7.17
C ALA A 130 -13.54 16.58 6.75
N GLN A 131 -13.39 15.29 7.02
CA GLN A 131 -12.20 14.51 6.66
C GLN A 131 -12.61 13.28 5.87
N GLN A 132 -12.17 13.21 4.62
CA GLN A 132 -12.39 12.05 3.77
C GLN A 132 -11.23 11.07 3.95
N ASN A 133 -11.47 10.04 4.77
CA ASN A 133 -10.47 9.04 5.08
C ASN A 133 -10.98 7.64 4.71
N LEU A 134 -10.12 6.87 4.09
CA LEU A 134 -10.26 5.43 4.03
C LEU A 134 -9.76 4.84 5.34
N ASN A 135 -9.98 3.54 5.53
CA ASN A 135 -9.39 2.78 6.62
C ASN A 135 -9.06 1.37 6.13
N ALA A 136 -8.32 0.62 6.94
CA ALA A 136 -7.89 -0.71 6.54
C ALA A 136 -9.07 -1.66 6.28
N GLN A 137 -10.17 -1.53 7.02
CA GLN A 137 -11.34 -2.38 6.83
C GLN A 137 -12.02 -2.13 5.50
N ILE A 138 -12.19 -0.86 5.11
CA ILE A 138 -12.74 -0.49 3.81
C ILE A 138 -11.89 -1.07 2.68
N ILE A 139 -10.57 -0.96 2.82
CA ILE A 139 -9.62 -1.47 1.81
C ILE A 139 -9.68 -3.00 1.75
N LYS A 140 -9.69 -3.69 2.90
CA LYS A 140 -9.80 -5.15 2.93
C LYS A 140 -11.11 -5.65 2.32
N ASP A 141 -12.19 -4.92 2.52
CA ASP A 141 -13.53 -5.31 2.03
C ASP A 141 -13.75 -4.94 0.56
N TYR A 142 -12.84 -4.18 -0.04
CA TYR A 142 -12.98 -3.79 -1.43
C TYR A 142 -12.98 -5.02 -2.35
N VAL A 143 -13.99 -5.11 -3.22
CA VAL A 143 -14.16 -6.26 -4.11
C VAL A 143 -13.47 -5.99 -5.44
N LEU A 144 -12.58 -6.89 -5.81
CA LEU A 144 -11.89 -6.91 -7.10
C LEU A 144 -12.45 -8.04 -7.95
N LYS A 145 -12.33 -7.89 -9.26
CA LYS A 145 -12.54 -9.00 -10.19
C LYS A 145 -11.20 -9.51 -10.67
N MET A 146 -10.98 -10.81 -10.56
CA MET A 146 -9.72 -11.45 -10.91
C MET A 146 -9.90 -12.66 -11.78
N PRO A 147 -9.10 -12.79 -12.85
CA PRO A 147 -9.00 -14.03 -13.62
C PRO A 147 -8.08 -15.02 -12.90
N SER A 148 -7.73 -16.13 -13.56
CA SER A 148 -6.73 -17.06 -13.06
C SER A 148 -5.41 -16.36 -12.77
N LEU A 149 -4.61 -16.93 -11.88
CA LEU A 149 -3.28 -16.37 -11.55
C LEU A 149 -2.40 -16.25 -12.79
N ALA A 150 -2.43 -17.24 -13.68
CA ALA A 150 -1.67 -17.21 -14.94
C ALA A 150 -2.08 -16.03 -15.81
N ASP A 151 -3.38 -15.75 -15.91
CA ASP A 151 -3.88 -14.61 -16.69
C ASP A 151 -3.57 -13.28 -16.01
N GLN A 152 -3.63 -13.23 -14.67
CA GLN A 152 -3.20 -12.03 -13.93
C GLN A 152 -1.76 -11.67 -14.26
N ARG A 153 -0.87 -12.65 -14.22
CA ARG A 153 0.56 -12.45 -14.53
C ARG A 153 0.77 -11.99 -15.96
N ARG A 154 0.04 -12.58 -16.90
CA ARG A 154 0.13 -12.20 -18.31
C ARG A 154 -0.34 -10.76 -18.54
N ILE A 155 -1.47 -10.39 -17.97
CA ILE A 155 -2.02 -9.03 -18.08
C ILE A 155 -1.07 -8.02 -17.44
N ALA A 156 -0.58 -8.31 -16.25
CA ALA A 156 0.35 -7.44 -15.55
C ALA A 156 1.66 -7.25 -16.33
N SER A 157 2.17 -8.32 -16.95
CA SER A 157 3.37 -8.25 -17.78
C SER A 157 3.18 -7.34 -19.00
N ILE A 158 2.02 -7.42 -19.63
CA ILE A 158 1.69 -6.55 -20.78
C ILE A 158 1.64 -5.09 -20.33
N LEU A 159 0.92 -4.81 -19.23
CA LEU A 159 0.77 -3.45 -18.72
C LEU A 159 2.10 -2.85 -18.28
N SER A 160 2.97 -3.67 -17.70
CA SER A 160 4.29 -3.22 -17.23
C SER A 160 5.26 -2.92 -18.38
N SER A 161 4.98 -3.44 -19.58
CA SER A 161 5.82 -3.21 -20.76
C SER A 161 5.46 -1.97 -21.56
N LEU A 162 4.35 -1.31 -21.22
CA LEU A 162 3.88 -0.13 -21.94
C LEU A 162 4.67 1.15 -21.60
#